data_0f30b0d8fffac3cf806a869d90442291
#
_entry.id   0f30b0d8fffac3cf806a869d90442291
#
_cell.length_a   1.000
_cell.length_b   1.000
_cell.length_c   1.000
_cell.angle_alpha   90.00
_cell.angle_beta   90.00
_cell.angle_gamma   90.00
#
_symmetry.space_group_name_H-M   'P 1'
#
loop_
_entity.id
_entity.type
_entity.pdbx_description
1 polymer ?
#
loop_
_entity_poly.entity_id
_entity_poly.type
_entity_poly.pdbx_seq_one_letter_code
_entity_poly.pdbx_strand_id
1 'polypeptide(L)'
;MRRVLLCAAVAALAFAPGAAAALPQPGILVPSSSLGGVRLGEPAAQVRATLGPYGVCRGCLLPTWYFTYRRFDEHGLGVELIGDRVAAVYTLWQPQGWHTPGGLVLGTTQAQVTAQAGALLPIACAGYSALVKDAGGARTAYYIRNGRLWGFGLLRAKTDPCR
;
A
#
# COMPACT_ATOMS: atom_id res chain seq x y z
N MET A 1 58.57 -33.42 31.21
CA MET A 1 58.27 -32.19 30.49
C MET A 1 56.93 -32.38 29.75
N ARG A 2 55.78 -31.88 30.29
CA ARG A 2 54.45 -31.96 29.66
C ARG A 2 54.17 -30.63 28.98
N ARG A 3 54.03 -30.63 27.68
CA ARG A 3 53.59 -29.47 26.89
C ARG A 3 52.05 -29.39 26.89
N VAL A 4 51.52 -28.33 27.48
CA VAL A 4 50.09 -27.97 27.43
C VAL A 4 49.83 -27.14 26.17
N LEU A 5 49.05 -27.67 25.22
CA LEU A 5 48.57 -26.95 24.08
C LEU A 5 47.26 -26.22 24.47
N LEU A 6 47.31 -24.89 24.51
CA LEU A 6 46.11 -24.05 24.61
C LEU A 6 45.52 -23.91 23.22
N CYS A 7 44.34 -24.49 22.98
CA CYS A 7 43.50 -24.19 21.83
C CYS A 7 42.69 -22.93 22.12
N ALA A 8 43.01 -21.83 21.44
CA ALA A 8 42.20 -20.62 21.45
C ALA A 8 41.01 -20.79 20.46
N ALA A 9 39.80 -20.89 20.96
CA ALA A 9 38.60 -20.89 20.17
C ALA A 9 38.24 -19.45 19.80
N VAL A 10 38.37 -19.11 18.51
CA VAL A 10 37.91 -17.84 17.95
C VAL A 10 36.42 -17.98 17.65
N ALA A 11 35.58 -17.35 18.46
CA ALA A 11 34.15 -17.24 18.19
C ALA A 11 33.93 -16.20 17.08
N ALA A 12 33.60 -16.65 15.88
CA ALA A 12 33.16 -15.79 14.79
C ALA A 12 31.74 -15.29 15.07
N LEU A 13 31.60 -14.03 15.44
CA LEU A 13 30.32 -13.32 15.49
C LEU A 13 29.79 -13.14 14.06
N ALA A 14 28.87 -13.98 13.65
CA ALA A 14 28.12 -13.81 12.42
C ALA A 14 27.18 -12.61 12.59
N PHE A 15 27.54 -11.46 12.02
CA PHE A 15 26.62 -10.35 11.83
C PHE A 15 25.56 -10.80 10.80
N ALA A 16 24.33 -11.08 11.27
CA ALA A 16 23.20 -11.22 10.40
C ALA A 16 23.00 -9.86 9.67
N PRO A 17 22.99 -9.82 8.32
CA PRO A 17 22.65 -8.59 7.62
C PRO A 17 21.24 -8.20 8.04
N GLY A 18 21.09 -7.03 8.68
CA GLY A 18 19.80 -6.46 9.00
C GLY A 18 19.00 -6.36 7.70
N ALA A 19 17.85 -7.02 7.65
CA ALA A 19 16.94 -6.90 6.51
C ALA A 19 16.64 -5.41 6.32
N ALA A 20 17.19 -4.81 5.25
CA ALA A 20 16.81 -3.46 4.84
C ALA A 20 15.29 -3.51 4.63
N ALA A 21 14.54 -2.68 5.38
CA ALA A 21 13.10 -2.60 5.22
C ALA A 21 12.81 -2.29 3.74
N ALA A 22 12.16 -3.24 3.07
CA ALA A 22 11.85 -3.08 1.66
C ALA A 22 10.83 -1.95 1.53
N LEU A 23 11.14 -0.94 0.69
CA LEU A 23 10.16 0.04 0.25
C LEU A 23 8.96 -0.69 -0.36
N PRO A 24 7.74 -0.13 -0.32
CA PRO A 24 6.59 -0.78 -0.92
C PRO A 24 6.87 -1.03 -2.39
N GLN A 25 7.11 -2.30 -2.73
CA GLN A 25 7.29 -2.69 -4.13
C GLN A 25 5.97 -2.50 -4.88
N PRO A 26 6.01 -2.23 -6.19
CA PRO A 26 4.82 -2.27 -7.01
C PRO A 26 4.04 -3.54 -6.71
N GLY A 27 2.73 -3.41 -6.46
CA GLY A 27 1.98 -4.49 -5.87
C GLY A 27 0.61 -4.69 -6.51
N ILE A 28 -0.15 -5.52 -5.85
CA ILE A 28 -1.44 -5.98 -6.33
C ILE A 28 -2.55 -5.35 -5.48
N LEU A 29 -3.57 -4.79 -6.13
CA LEU A 29 -4.87 -4.60 -5.52
C LEU A 29 -5.66 -5.90 -5.66
N VAL A 30 -5.92 -6.59 -4.55
CA VAL A 30 -6.92 -7.66 -4.46
C VAL A 30 -8.23 -7.02 -3.97
N PRO A 31 -9.24 -6.87 -4.84
CA PRO A 31 -10.48 -6.17 -4.49
C PRO A 31 -11.08 -6.69 -3.19
N SER A 32 -11.56 -5.79 -2.34
CA SER A 32 -12.14 -6.07 -1.00
C SER A 32 -11.21 -6.77 0.01
N SER A 33 -9.94 -7.02 -0.32
CA SER A 33 -9.03 -7.79 0.53
C SER A 33 -7.77 -7.03 0.92
N SER A 34 -6.94 -6.62 -0.04
CA SER A 34 -5.65 -5.98 0.25
C SER A 34 -5.18 -5.07 -0.88
N LEU A 35 -4.33 -4.10 -0.54
CA LEU A 35 -3.57 -3.30 -1.50
C LEU A 35 -2.11 -3.28 -1.07
N GLY A 36 -1.21 -3.77 -1.93
CA GLY A 36 0.21 -3.89 -1.61
C GLY A 36 0.50 -4.79 -0.40
N GLY A 37 -0.33 -5.81 -0.16
CA GLY A 37 -0.23 -6.69 1.00
C GLY A 37 -0.87 -6.13 2.28
N VAL A 38 -1.23 -4.83 2.34
CA VAL A 38 -1.89 -4.20 3.49
C VAL A 38 -3.39 -4.46 3.46
N ARG A 39 -3.96 -4.85 4.62
CA ARG A 39 -5.39 -5.15 4.78
C ARG A 39 -6.07 -4.14 5.69
N LEU A 40 -7.37 -3.96 5.50
CA LEU A 40 -8.18 -3.15 6.42
C LEU A 40 -8.24 -3.80 7.81
N GLY A 41 -8.16 -2.98 8.86
CA GLY A 41 -8.15 -3.45 10.25
C GLY A 41 -6.81 -4.02 10.73
N GLU A 42 -5.80 -4.12 9.86
CA GLU A 42 -4.45 -4.56 10.24
C GLU A 42 -3.84 -3.59 11.27
N PRO A 43 -3.13 -4.08 12.31
CA PRO A 43 -2.45 -3.20 13.26
C PRO A 43 -1.34 -2.38 12.59
N ALA A 44 -1.20 -1.12 12.97
CA ALA A 44 -0.18 -0.22 12.46
C ALA A 44 1.26 -0.77 12.63
N ALA A 45 1.52 -1.50 13.72
CA ALA A 45 2.81 -2.16 13.96
C ALA A 45 3.15 -3.18 12.86
N GLN A 46 2.15 -3.94 12.39
CA GLN A 46 2.33 -4.91 11.30
C GLN A 46 2.59 -4.22 9.97
N VAL A 47 1.85 -3.12 9.66
CA VAL A 47 2.10 -2.31 8.46
C VAL A 47 3.55 -1.81 8.43
N ARG A 48 4.08 -1.30 9.56
CA ARG A 48 5.49 -0.88 9.67
C ARG A 48 6.46 -2.03 9.46
N ALA A 49 6.17 -3.19 10.02
CA ALA A 49 7.02 -4.38 9.86
C ALA A 49 7.08 -4.84 8.40
N THR A 50 5.97 -4.70 7.66
CA THR A 50 5.85 -5.11 6.25
C THR A 50 6.44 -4.07 5.29
N LEU A 51 6.12 -2.78 5.48
CA LEU A 51 6.46 -1.73 4.52
C LEU A 51 7.70 -0.90 4.91
N GLY A 52 8.18 -1.02 6.14
CA GLY A 52 9.37 -0.33 6.60
C GLY A 52 9.14 1.12 7.05
N PRO A 53 10.11 2.03 6.79
CA PRO A 53 10.05 3.42 7.21
C PRO A 53 8.97 4.20 6.47
N TYR A 54 8.36 5.17 7.14
CA TYR A 54 7.26 5.98 6.63
C TYR A 54 7.42 7.46 6.97
N GLY A 55 6.80 8.31 6.14
CA GLY A 55 6.53 9.70 6.45
C GLY A 55 5.16 9.84 7.12
N VAL A 56 4.98 10.89 7.93
CA VAL A 56 3.70 11.20 8.58
C VAL A 56 3.09 12.43 7.94
N CYS A 57 1.83 12.37 7.56
CA CYS A 57 1.09 13.55 7.12
C CYS A 57 0.83 14.48 8.30
N ARG A 58 1.34 15.72 8.19
CA ARG A 58 1.01 16.80 9.11
C ARG A 58 -0.19 17.58 8.55
N GLY A 59 -1.33 17.54 9.21
CA GLY A 59 -2.55 18.23 8.78
C GLY A 59 -3.59 17.39 8.05
N CYS A 60 -3.37 16.10 7.89
CA CYS A 60 -4.42 15.19 7.45
C CYS A 60 -5.49 15.00 8.54
N LEU A 61 -6.74 14.80 8.13
CA LEU A 61 -7.86 14.58 9.06
C LEU A 61 -7.69 13.31 9.90
N LEU A 62 -7.10 12.27 9.31
CA LEU A 62 -6.76 11.02 9.98
C LEU A 62 -5.24 10.87 10.06
N PRO A 63 -4.70 10.19 11.08
CA PRO A 63 -3.32 9.76 11.11
C PRO A 63 -2.99 9.01 9.83
N THR A 64 -2.15 9.59 8.98
CA THR A 64 -1.81 9.05 7.66
C THR A 64 -0.31 8.85 7.55
N TRP A 65 0.07 7.66 7.15
CA TRP A 65 1.45 7.28 6.88
C TRP A 65 1.69 7.15 5.39
N TYR A 66 2.82 7.70 4.92
CA TYR A 66 3.26 7.60 3.54
C TYR A 66 4.48 6.69 3.45
N PHE A 67 4.36 5.67 2.63
CA PHE A 67 5.43 4.75 2.27
C PHE A 67 5.81 5.01 0.81
N THR A 68 6.95 5.65 0.59
CA THR A 68 7.38 6.09 -0.73
C THR A 68 8.58 5.26 -1.21
N TYR A 69 8.75 5.14 -2.52
CA TYR A 69 9.83 4.34 -3.13
C TYR A 69 11.22 4.89 -2.87
N ARG A 70 11.31 6.21 -2.72
CA ARG A 70 12.54 6.93 -2.39
C ARG A 70 12.22 8.03 -1.40
N ARG A 71 13.22 8.46 -0.65
CA ARG A 71 13.10 9.65 0.20
C ARG A 71 12.71 10.86 -0.67
N PHE A 72 11.65 11.58 -0.29
CA PHE A 72 11.06 12.70 -1.03
C PHE A 72 10.43 12.34 -2.39
N ASP A 73 10.17 11.05 -2.65
CA ASP A 73 9.36 10.64 -3.79
C ASP A 73 7.87 10.82 -3.46
N GLU A 74 7.07 11.20 -4.46
CA GLU A 74 5.63 11.33 -4.32
C GLU A 74 4.89 10.00 -4.56
N HIS A 75 5.59 8.99 -5.12
CA HIS A 75 5.01 7.70 -5.48
C HIS A 75 5.10 6.68 -4.32
N GLY A 76 4.06 5.91 -4.15
CA GLY A 76 4.03 4.88 -3.11
C GLY A 76 2.61 4.55 -2.64
N LEU A 77 2.48 4.33 -1.32
CA LEU A 77 1.22 4.07 -0.63
C LEU A 77 0.95 5.10 0.44
N GLY A 78 -0.32 5.53 0.54
CA GLY A 78 -0.88 6.17 1.72
C GLY A 78 -1.65 5.15 2.56
N VAL A 79 -1.44 5.15 3.86
CA VAL A 79 -2.16 4.30 4.83
C VAL A 79 -2.76 5.19 5.91
N GLU A 80 -4.09 5.21 6.00
CA GLU A 80 -4.83 5.93 7.03
C GLU A 80 -5.18 5.00 8.19
N LEU A 81 -5.08 5.52 9.40
CA LEU A 81 -5.30 4.77 10.63
C LEU A 81 -6.49 5.34 11.43
N ILE A 82 -7.29 4.47 12.01
CA ILE A 82 -8.29 4.78 13.03
C ILE A 82 -8.05 3.82 14.20
N GLY A 83 -7.78 4.37 15.39
CA GLY A 83 -7.52 3.58 16.58
C GLY A 83 -6.36 2.57 16.38
N ASP A 84 -5.26 3.00 15.80
CA ASP A 84 -4.04 2.20 15.50
C ASP A 84 -4.29 1.02 14.53
N ARG A 85 -5.36 1.09 13.73
CA ARG A 85 -5.70 0.08 12.72
C ARG A 85 -5.95 0.72 11.37
N VAL A 86 -5.56 0.01 10.30
CA VAL A 86 -5.76 0.46 8.91
C VAL A 86 -7.23 0.69 8.63
N ALA A 87 -7.56 1.92 8.24
CA ALA A 87 -8.89 2.34 7.80
C ALA A 87 -8.98 2.50 6.29
N ALA A 88 -7.88 2.93 5.67
CA ALA A 88 -7.75 3.02 4.22
C ALA A 88 -6.29 2.78 3.81
N VAL A 89 -6.11 2.26 2.63
CA VAL A 89 -4.82 2.19 1.92
C VAL A 89 -5.05 2.56 0.46
N TYR A 90 -4.19 3.41 -0.09
CA TYR A 90 -4.34 3.90 -1.46
C TYR A 90 -2.99 4.20 -2.09
N THR A 91 -2.93 4.15 -3.42
CA THR A 91 -1.72 4.50 -4.16
C THR A 91 -1.55 6.01 -4.23
N LEU A 92 -0.30 6.47 -4.21
CA LEU A 92 0.08 7.87 -4.37
C LEU A 92 0.62 8.11 -5.79
N TRP A 93 0.21 9.19 -6.44
CA TRP A 93 0.81 9.76 -7.67
C TRP A 93 1.22 8.77 -8.78
N GLN A 94 0.28 7.96 -9.31
CA GLN A 94 0.53 7.02 -10.41
C GLN A 94 1.77 6.11 -10.24
N PRO A 95 1.92 5.38 -9.15
CA PRO A 95 3.08 4.51 -8.99
C PRO A 95 3.06 3.37 -10.02
N GLN A 96 4.08 3.26 -10.84
CA GLN A 96 4.17 2.26 -11.90
C GLN A 96 4.17 0.82 -11.35
N GLY A 97 3.68 -0.13 -12.15
CA GLY A 97 3.71 -1.55 -11.81
C GLY A 97 2.56 -2.05 -10.92
N TRP A 98 1.68 -1.17 -10.44
CA TRP A 98 0.50 -1.56 -9.67
C TRP A 98 -0.58 -2.14 -10.58
N HIS A 99 -1.20 -3.24 -10.16
CA HIS A 99 -2.17 -3.98 -10.96
C HIS A 99 -3.18 -4.75 -10.10
N THR A 100 -4.22 -5.28 -10.75
CA THR A 100 -5.13 -6.26 -10.13
C THR A 100 -4.81 -7.69 -10.62
N PRO A 101 -5.28 -8.76 -9.94
CA PRO A 101 -5.15 -10.13 -10.45
C PRO A 101 -5.76 -10.32 -11.84
N GLY A 102 -6.79 -9.55 -12.17
CA GLY A 102 -7.43 -9.55 -13.50
C GLY A 102 -6.67 -8.75 -14.56
N GLY A 103 -5.50 -8.16 -14.24
CA GLY A 103 -4.66 -7.46 -15.21
C GLY A 103 -5.00 -5.99 -15.44
N LEU A 104 -5.87 -5.35 -14.64
CA LEU A 104 -6.00 -3.89 -14.68
C LEU A 104 -4.69 -3.25 -14.22
N VAL A 105 -4.14 -2.38 -15.04
CA VAL A 105 -2.91 -1.62 -14.77
C VAL A 105 -3.18 -0.13 -14.92
N LEU A 106 -2.29 0.71 -14.40
CA LEU A 106 -2.40 2.16 -14.60
C LEU A 106 -2.37 2.50 -16.10
N GLY A 107 -3.18 3.48 -16.51
CA GLY A 107 -3.38 3.83 -17.91
C GLY A 107 -4.51 3.07 -18.60
N THR A 108 -5.05 1.99 -18.05
CA THR A 108 -6.26 1.29 -18.53
C THR A 108 -7.43 2.28 -18.66
N THR A 109 -8.19 2.22 -19.75
CA THR A 109 -9.33 3.12 -19.95
C THR A 109 -10.45 2.86 -18.95
N GLN A 110 -11.21 3.90 -18.62
CA GLN A 110 -12.36 3.76 -17.70
C GLN A 110 -13.36 2.69 -18.19
N ALA A 111 -13.60 2.62 -19.51
CA ALA A 111 -14.49 1.60 -20.09
C ALA A 111 -13.99 0.16 -19.80
N GLN A 112 -12.68 -0.08 -19.95
CA GLN A 112 -12.07 -1.38 -19.64
C GLN A 112 -12.13 -1.69 -18.13
N VAL A 113 -11.91 -0.68 -17.27
CA VAL A 113 -12.06 -0.86 -15.81
C VAL A 113 -13.49 -1.28 -15.49
N THR A 114 -14.50 -0.60 -16.03
CA THR A 114 -15.91 -0.93 -15.81
C THR A 114 -16.28 -2.31 -16.37
N ALA A 115 -15.80 -2.64 -17.56
CA ALA A 115 -16.06 -3.94 -18.16
C ALA A 115 -15.50 -5.10 -17.31
N GLN A 116 -14.34 -4.93 -16.71
CA GLN A 116 -13.66 -5.97 -15.96
C GLN A 116 -14.10 -6.02 -14.48
N ALA A 117 -14.26 -4.89 -13.81
CA ALA A 117 -14.62 -4.82 -12.39
C ALA A 117 -16.15 -4.96 -12.17
N GLY A 118 -16.96 -4.83 -13.23
CA GLY A 118 -18.41 -4.91 -13.19
C GLY A 118 -19.06 -3.59 -12.77
N ALA A 119 -20.25 -3.66 -12.16
CA ALA A 119 -20.99 -2.47 -11.76
C ALA A 119 -20.20 -1.68 -10.70
N LEU A 120 -19.88 -0.43 -11.02
CA LEU A 120 -19.15 0.52 -10.19
C LEU A 120 -19.97 1.80 -10.01
N LEU A 121 -19.94 2.38 -8.82
CA LEU A 121 -20.53 3.67 -8.52
C LEU A 121 -19.50 4.78 -8.77
N PRO A 122 -19.75 5.74 -9.65
CA PRO A 122 -18.85 6.87 -9.85
C PRO A 122 -19.04 7.91 -8.74
N ILE A 123 -17.93 8.40 -8.17
CA ILE A 123 -17.89 9.48 -7.19
C ILE A 123 -16.93 10.54 -7.71
N ALA A 124 -17.41 11.79 -7.82
CA ALA A 124 -16.58 12.91 -8.25
C ALA A 124 -15.67 13.37 -7.11
N CYS A 125 -14.37 13.54 -7.40
CA CYS A 125 -13.36 14.10 -6.51
C CYS A 125 -12.75 15.37 -7.14
N ALA A 126 -11.88 16.06 -6.41
CA ALA A 126 -11.20 17.24 -6.94
C ALA A 126 -10.16 16.86 -8.01
N GLY A 127 -10.49 17.07 -9.29
CA GLY A 127 -9.60 16.81 -10.42
C GLY A 127 -9.50 15.36 -10.89
N TYR A 128 -10.32 14.45 -10.36
CA TYR A 128 -10.43 13.05 -10.76
C TYR A 128 -11.80 12.46 -10.35
N SER A 129 -12.05 11.21 -10.66
CA SER A 129 -13.19 10.46 -10.12
C SER A 129 -12.75 9.14 -9.53
N ALA A 130 -13.52 8.63 -8.58
CA ALA A 130 -13.36 7.28 -8.05
C ALA A 130 -14.53 6.42 -8.56
N LEU A 131 -14.22 5.30 -9.21
CA LEU A 131 -15.19 4.25 -9.49
C LEU A 131 -15.11 3.25 -8.34
N VAL A 132 -16.17 3.11 -7.56
CA VAL A 132 -16.12 2.32 -6.34
C VAL A 132 -17.06 1.13 -6.35
N LYS A 133 -16.67 0.08 -5.60
CA LYS A 133 -17.48 -1.11 -5.33
C LYS A 133 -17.35 -1.48 -3.86
N ASP A 134 -18.48 -1.56 -3.19
CA ASP A 134 -18.55 -2.03 -1.79
C ASP A 134 -18.80 -3.54 -1.79
N ALA A 135 -17.95 -4.31 -1.08
CA ALA A 135 -18.13 -5.73 -0.87
C ALA A 135 -17.37 -6.17 0.40
N GLY A 136 -17.93 -7.09 1.17
CA GLY A 136 -17.24 -7.69 2.32
C GLY A 136 -16.82 -6.70 3.42
N GLY A 137 -17.53 -5.58 3.59
CA GLY A 137 -17.15 -4.54 4.56
C GLY A 137 -16.04 -3.60 4.07
N ALA A 138 -15.57 -3.77 2.85
CA ALA A 138 -14.57 -2.94 2.19
C ALA A 138 -15.15 -2.20 0.99
N ARG A 139 -14.55 -1.06 0.67
CA ARG A 139 -14.75 -0.30 -0.56
C ARG A 139 -13.47 -0.39 -1.39
N THR A 140 -13.55 -0.99 -2.57
CA THR A 140 -12.51 -0.92 -3.58
C THR A 140 -12.72 0.31 -4.44
N ALA A 141 -11.70 1.11 -4.66
CA ALA A 141 -11.73 2.30 -5.48
C ALA A 141 -10.71 2.19 -6.65
N TYR A 142 -11.18 2.55 -7.83
CA TYR A 142 -10.37 2.73 -9.03
C TYR A 142 -10.39 4.23 -9.35
N TYR A 143 -9.27 4.90 -9.15
CA TYR A 143 -9.16 6.34 -9.39
C TYR A 143 -8.97 6.62 -10.87
N ILE A 144 -9.84 7.42 -11.45
CA ILE A 144 -9.83 7.76 -12.87
C ILE A 144 -9.49 9.24 -13.05
N ARG A 145 -8.47 9.50 -13.84
CA ARG A 145 -8.08 10.85 -14.24
C ARG A 145 -7.92 10.88 -15.75
N ASN A 146 -8.49 11.88 -16.42
CA ASN A 146 -8.48 12.00 -17.89
C ASN A 146 -8.96 10.71 -18.62
N GLY A 147 -10.01 10.06 -18.08
CA GLY A 147 -10.58 8.82 -18.64
C GLY A 147 -9.73 7.57 -18.50
N ARG A 148 -8.65 7.60 -17.71
CA ARG A 148 -7.73 6.48 -17.49
C ARG A 148 -7.54 6.17 -16.03
N LEU A 149 -7.30 4.91 -15.72
CA LEU A 149 -6.95 4.43 -14.38
C LEU A 149 -5.64 5.07 -13.94
N TRP A 150 -5.72 5.82 -12.84
CA TRP A 150 -4.62 6.61 -12.29
C TRP A 150 -4.10 6.06 -10.97
N GLY A 151 -4.93 5.30 -10.23
CA GLY A 151 -4.54 4.74 -8.95
C GLY A 151 -5.59 3.78 -8.40
N PHE A 152 -5.30 3.19 -7.27
CA PHE A 152 -6.13 2.24 -6.56
C PHE A 152 -6.35 2.65 -5.11
N GLY A 153 -7.49 2.26 -4.54
CA GLY A 153 -7.78 2.41 -3.12
C GLY A 153 -8.53 1.20 -2.57
N LEU A 154 -8.27 0.91 -1.32
CA LEU A 154 -9.02 -0.03 -0.50
C LEU A 154 -9.34 0.65 0.83
N LEU A 155 -10.61 0.82 1.12
CA LEU A 155 -11.11 1.60 2.25
C LEU A 155 -12.18 0.79 3.00
N ARG A 156 -12.49 1.17 4.23
CA ARG A 156 -13.69 0.67 4.90
C ARG A 156 -14.94 1.02 4.07
N ALA A 157 -15.94 0.15 4.06
CA ALA A 157 -17.16 0.38 3.32
C ALA A 157 -17.79 1.75 3.69
N LYS A 158 -18.38 2.41 2.69
CA LYS A 158 -19.01 3.73 2.80
C LYS A 158 -18.09 4.90 3.19
N THR A 159 -16.75 4.67 3.30
CA THR A 159 -15.79 5.75 3.48
C THR A 159 -15.70 6.57 2.18
N ASP A 160 -15.54 7.89 2.30
CA ASP A 160 -15.26 8.76 1.15
C ASP A 160 -13.99 8.27 0.43
N PRO A 161 -14.03 7.99 -0.88
CA PRO A 161 -12.85 7.54 -1.61
C PRO A 161 -11.91 8.69 -2.01
N CYS A 162 -12.32 9.95 -1.94
CA CYS A 162 -11.53 11.09 -2.37
C CYS A 162 -10.33 11.32 -1.43
N ARG A 163 -9.13 11.40 -2.01
CA ARG A 163 -7.85 11.54 -1.30
C ARG A 163 -6.99 12.63 -1.92
#